data_1838071d804db203c66251996d7dac5d
#
_entry.id   1838071d804db203c66251996d7dac5d
#
_cell.length_a   1.000
_cell.length_b   1.000
_cell.length_c   1.000
_cell.angle_alpha   90.00
_cell.angle_beta   90.00
_cell.angle_gamma   90.00
#
_symmetry.space_group_name_H-M   'P 1'
#
loop_
_entity.id
_entity.type
_entity.pdbx_description
1 polymer ?
#
loop_
_entity_poly.entity_id
_entity_poly.type
_entity_poly.pdbx_seq_one_letter_code
_entity_poly.pdbx_strand_id
1 'polypeptide(L)'
;MRILLTGATGYIGRRLLPVLLEGGHEVICCVRNAAAFEVPEGWEAQVEVFQVDFLKEVPQDQAPADFDVAYYLIHSLSAAIDDFQSMEEQTALNFSQYVDQTDCQQIIYLTGIVNNDELSSHLESRLKVEKILDSGRVPLTALRAGIIIGSGSASFEIIRDLVEKLPVMIAPRWVSTRCQPLAIRDVIKFLTGVMLKPEYYGKNFDIGADDILTYKEMLLGYARARGLKRSLYVVPVMTPRLSSYWLYFVTSTTYELAVNLVNSMKIDVICRPNNLAEELGIDLIPYEKAVELAFDKIQQNMVVSSWKDSLVSSSAKASLNRYIEVPQYGCFKDRKEVPITHNSPDQVWQNIAAIGGKRGWYYANWMWKLRGYLDKLAGGIGLRRGRTHPTRIHNGDALDFWRVLIADEDQQRLLLYAEMKLPGEAWLEFRITRKGGQPKLRQVATFRPFGLLGRLYWGLILPFHYFVFRGMAKNIERYQGGGQHAIEVS
;
A
#
# COMPACT_ATOMS: atom_id res chain seq x y z
N MET A 1 -10.13 -2.67 -26.80
CA MET A 1 -11.10 -3.42 -25.98
C MET A 1 -11.47 -2.55 -24.80
N ARG A 2 -12.68 -2.73 -24.31
CA ARG A 2 -13.18 -2.03 -23.13
C ARG A 2 -13.23 -2.98 -21.94
N ILE A 3 -12.61 -2.61 -20.83
CA ILE A 3 -12.32 -3.52 -19.69
C ILE A 3 -12.90 -2.94 -18.42
N LEU A 4 -13.69 -3.73 -17.70
CA LEU A 4 -14.16 -3.38 -16.36
C LEU A 4 -13.14 -3.83 -15.32
N LEU A 5 -12.59 -2.90 -14.54
CA LEU A 5 -11.58 -3.18 -13.52
C LEU A 5 -12.13 -2.88 -12.12
N THR A 6 -12.48 -3.91 -11.37
CA THR A 6 -12.77 -3.76 -9.95
C THR A 6 -11.49 -3.77 -9.13
N GLY A 7 -11.52 -3.20 -7.92
CA GLY A 7 -10.32 -3.12 -7.10
C GLY A 7 -9.20 -2.23 -7.67
N ALA A 8 -9.53 -1.28 -8.55
CA ALA A 8 -8.58 -0.36 -9.20
C ALA A 8 -7.70 0.43 -8.20
N THR A 9 -8.18 0.68 -6.98
CA THR A 9 -7.43 1.32 -5.89
C THR A 9 -6.56 0.36 -5.08
N GLY A 10 -6.70 -0.95 -5.31
CA GLY A 10 -5.96 -2.01 -4.60
C GLY A 10 -4.55 -2.21 -5.14
N TYR A 11 -3.79 -3.08 -4.44
CA TYR A 11 -2.40 -3.38 -4.78
C TYR A 11 -2.21 -3.92 -6.22
N ILE A 12 -3.05 -4.88 -6.61
CA ILE A 12 -2.99 -5.50 -7.95
C ILE A 12 -3.56 -4.53 -9.00
N GLY A 13 -4.75 -3.94 -8.74
CA GLY A 13 -5.41 -3.06 -9.69
C GLY A 13 -4.57 -1.85 -10.10
N ARG A 14 -3.87 -1.22 -9.15
CA ARG A 14 -2.95 -0.11 -9.44
C ARG A 14 -1.76 -0.49 -10.33
N ARG A 15 -1.39 -1.77 -10.38
CA ARG A 15 -0.30 -2.28 -11.22
C ARG A 15 -0.79 -2.82 -12.55
N LEU A 16 -2.02 -3.33 -12.57
CA LEU A 16 -2.66 -3.82 -13.79
C LEU A 16 -3.12 -2.66 -14.68
N LEU A 17 -3.71 -1.62 -14.09
CA LEU A 17 -4.26 -0.48 -14.84
C LEU A 17 -3.28 0.13 -15.84
N PRO A 18 -2.03 0.53 -15.47
CA PRO A 18 -1.09 1.09 -16.45
C PRO A 18 -0.78 0.12 -17.59
N VAL A 19 -0.67 -1.18 -17.31
CA VAL A 19 -0.35 -2.20 -18.32
C VAL A 19 -1.50 -2.38 -19.32
N LEU A 20 -2.75 -2.31 -18.85
CA LEU A 20 -3.92 -2.33 -19.72
C LEU A 20 -3.99 -1.09 -20.61
N LEU A 21 -3.69 0.10 -20.06
CA LEU A 21 -3.68 1.36 -20.80
C LEU A 21 -2.55 1.38 -21.84
N GLU A 22 -1.34 0.96 -21.48
CA GLU A 22 -0.20 0.78 -22.40
C GLU A 22 -0.51 -0.24 -23.53
N GLY A 23 -1.37 -1.22 -23.24
CA GLY A 23 -1.93 -2.16 -24.22
C GLY A 23 -2.98 -1.54 -25.15
N GLY A 24 -3.29 -0.26 -25.03
CA GLY A 24 -4.26 0.45 -25.87
C GLY A 24 -5.72 0.13 -25.54
N HIS A 25 -6.02 -0.29 -24.29
CA HIS A 25 -7.37 -0.60 -23.85
C HIS A 25 -8.04 0.62 -23.19
N GLU A 26 -9.37 0.69 -23.27
CA GLU A 26 -10.18 1.57 -22.45
C GLU A 26 -10.56 0.85 -21.16
N VAL A 27 -10.45 1.53 -20.02
CA VAL A 27 -10.63 0.88 -18.71
C VAL A 27 -11.68 1.62 -17.88
N ILE A 28 -12.73 0.90 -17.50
CA ILE A 28 -13.75 1.36 -16.55
C ILE A 28 -13.28 0.98 -15.15
N CYS A 29 -12.83 1.95 -14.40
CA CYS A 29 -12.32 1.74 -13.02
C CYS A 29 -13.47 1.81 -12.02
N CYS A 30 -13.88 0.66 -11.47
CA CYS A 30 -14.87 0.58 -10.40
C CYS A 30 -14.28 1.00 -9.07
N VAL A 31 -14.83 2.06 -8.48
CA VAL A 31 -14.36 2.61 -7.21
C VAL A 31 -15.51 2.99 -6.28
N ARG A 32 -15.36 2.82 -4.96
CA ARG A 32 -16.36 3.22 -3.98
C ARG A 32 -16.43 4.74 -3.77
N ASN A 33 -15.39 5.46 -4.11
CA ASN A 33 -15.30 6.91 -3.94
C ASN A 33 -14.50 7.50 -5.11
N ALA A 34 -15.19 7.99 -6.12
CA ALA A 34 -14.61 8.62 -7.32
C ALA A 34 -13.73 9.82 -6.97
N ALA A 35 -14.10 10.63 -5.98
CA ALA A 35 -13.33 11.80 -5.57
C ALA A 35 -11.96 11.47 -4.91
N ALA A 36 -11.72 10.19 -4.58
CA ALA A 36 -10.46 9.72 -4.01
C ALA A 36 -9.62 8.91 -5.01
N PHE A 37 -10.13 8.70 -6.21
CA PHE A 37 -9.42 8.02 -7.29
C PHE A 37 -8.77 9.07 -8.20
N GLU A 38 -7.48 8.91 -8.41
CA GLU A 38 -6.71 9.76 -9.33
C GLU A 38 -6.44 8.93 -10.59
N VAL A 39 -6.94 9.39 -11.72
CA VAL A 39 -6.61 8.82 -13.04
C VAL A 39 -5.13 9.10 -13.29
N PRO A 40 -4.35 8.14 -13.79
CA PRO A 40 -2.95 8.40 -14.15
C PRO A 40 -2.85 9.51 -15.20
N GLU A 41 -1.91 10.43 -15.01
CA GLU A 41 -1.70 11.59 -15.90
C GLU A 41 -1.44 11.13 -17.35
N GLY A 42 -2.15 11.73 -18.30
CA GLY A 42 -2.05 11.40 -19.74
C GLY A 42 -2.97 10.28 -20.21
N TRP A 43 -3.78 9.68 -19.32
CA TRP A 43 -4.69 8.57 -19.65
C TRP A 43 -6.17 8.91 -19.42
N GLU A 44 -6.49 10.20 -19.25
CA GLU A 44 -7.84 10.67 -18.92
C GLU A 44 -8.87 10.28 -19.97
N ALA A 45 -8.46 10.19 -21.24
CA ALA A 45 -9.34 9.80 -22.34
C ALA A 45 -9.67 8.30 -22.39
N GLN A 46 -8.86 7.45 -21.76
CA GLN A 46 -9.00 5.98 -21.80
C GLN A 46 -9.51 5.40 -20.48
N VAL A 47 -9.67 6.23 -19.45
CA VAL A 47 -10.15 5.80 -18.13
C VAL A 47 -11.49 6.41 -17.83
N GLU A 48 -12.50 5.57 -17.72
CA GLU A 48 -13.80 5.92 -17.16
C GLU A 48 -13.85 5.56 -15.68
N VAL A 49 -14.36 6.45 -14.84
CA VAL A 49 -14.50 6.20 -13.40
C VAL A 49 -15.94 5.89 -13.07
N PHE A 50 -16.23 4.64 -12.74
CA PHE A 50 -17.53 4.19 -12.31
C PHE A 50 -17.58 4.09 -10.79
N GLN A 51 -18.38 4.96 -10.15
CA GLN A 51 -18.56 4.93 -8.71
C GLN A 51 -19.62 3.91 -8.33
N VAL A 52 -19.20 2.80 -7.74
CA VAL A 52 -20.06 1.68 -7.36
C VAL A 52 -19.60 1.03 -6.06
N ASP A 53 -20.58 0.56 -5.27
CA ASP A 53 -20.36 -0.27 -4.09
C ASP A 53 -21.12 -1.59 -4.29
N PHE A 54 -20.40 -2.64 -4.65
CA PHE A 54 -20.97 -3.97 -4.91
C PHE A 54 -21.53 -4.68 -3.65
N LEU A 55 -21.44 -4.09 -2.46
CA LEU A 55 -22.26 -4.52 -1.32
C LEU A 55 -23.75 -4.23 -1.53
N LYS A 56 -24.08 -3.37 -2.49
CA LYS A 56 -25.44 -3.01 -2.89
C LYS A 56 -25.70 -3.50 -4.30
N GLU A 57 -26.98 -3.66 -4.63
CA GLU A 57 -27.39 -3.90 -6.01
C GLU A 57 -26.94 -2.76 -6.93
N VAL A 58 -26.48 -3.11 -8.12
CA VAL A 58 -26.01 -2.15 -9.12
C VAL A 58 -27.20 -1.68 -9.96
N PRO A 59 -27.54 -0.38 -9.98
CA PRO A 59 -28.59 0.15 -10.84
C PRO A 59 -28.20 -0.01 -12.31
N GLN A 60 -28.92 -0.84 -13.05
CA GLN A 60 -28.60 -1.22 -14.43
C GLN A 60 -28.74 -0.05 -15.43
N ASP A 61 -29.63 0.89 -15.18
CA ASP A 61 -29.90 2.06 -16.00
C ASP A 61 -28.77 3.10 -16.02
N GLN A 62 -27.86 3.02 -15.05
CA GLN A 62 -26.74 3.97 -14.89
C GLN A 62 -25.37 3.30 -14.96
N ALA A 63 -25.32 1.97 -15.09
CA ALA A 63 -24.11 1.20 -15.08
C ALA A 63 -23.59 0.93 -16.51
N PRO A 64 -22.27 0.99 -16.75
CA PRO A 64 -21.71 0.61 -18.04
C PRO A 64 -22.07 -0.84 -18.39
N ALA A 65 -22.51 -1.09 -19.63
CA ALA A 65 -22.89 -2.44 -20.09
C ALA A 65 -22.01 -2.94 -21.25
N ASP A 66 -21.33 -2.06 -21.93
CA ASP A 66 -20.54 -2.29 -23.14
C ASP A 66 -19.05 -2.48 -22.83
N PHE A 67 -18.69 -3.62 -22.25
CA PHE A 67 -17.30 -3.99 -22.01
C PHE A 67 -17.07 -5.48 -22.31
N ASP A 68 -15.86 -5.78 -22.78
CA ASP A 68 -15.49 -7.12 -23.25
C ASP A 68 -15.07 -8.06 -22.11
N VAL A 69 -14.36 -7.54 -21.10
CA VAL A 69 -13.76 -8.31 -20.00
C VAL A 69 -13.96 -7.62 -18.67
N ALA A 70 -14.20 -8.40 -17.63
CA ALA A 70 -14.29 -7.90 -16.26
C ALA A 70 -13.23 -8.55 -15.37
N TYR A 71 -12.40 -7.73 -14.72
CA TYR A 71 -11.48 -8.17 -13.66
C TYR A 71 -12.14 -8.05 -12.30
N TYR A 72 -12.28 -9.17 -11.60
CA TYR A 72 -12.72 -9.19 -10.22
C TYR A 72 -11.52 -9.24 -9.28
N LEU A 73 -11.11 -8.07 -8.76
CA LEU A 73 -9.98 -7.90 -7.85
C LEU A 73 -10.39 -7.32 -6.48
N ILE A 74 -11.68 -7.41 -6.14
CA ILE A 74 -12.19 -6.96 -4.86
C ILE A 74 -11.73 -7.94 -3.76
N HIS A 75 -11.19 -7.36 -2.69
CA HIS A 75 -10.76 -8.12 -1.54
C HIS A 75 -10.85 -7.27 -0.27
N SER A 76 -11.52 -7.80 0.74
CA SER A 76 -11.76 -7.12 2.01
C SER A 76 -10.90 -7.70 3.12
N LEU A 77 -9.61 -7.35 3.20
CA LEU A 77 -8.70 -7.82 4.27
C LEU A 77 -8.92 -7.14 5.64
N SER A 78 -9.83 -6.16 5.74
CA SER A 78 -9.91 -5.25 6.90
C SER A 78 -11.22 -5.27 7.68
N ALA A 79 -12.16 -6.17 7.37
CA ALA A 79 -13.40 -6.32 8.12
C ALA A 79 -13.26 -7.30 9.31
N ALA A 80 -14.06 -7.12 10.35
CA ALA A 80 -14.11 -8.06 11.48
C ALA A 80 -14.51 -9.46 11.01
N ILE A 81 -13.95 -10.49 11.65
CA ILE A 81 -13.95 -11.88 11.16
C ILE A 81 -15.36 -12.44 10.90
N ASP A 82 -16.36 -12.05 11.67
CA ASP A 82 -17.72 -12.62 11.60
C ASP A 82 -18.57 -12.03 10.46
N ASP A 83 -18.31 -10.78 10.03
CA ASP A 83 -19.05 -10.13 8.93
C ASP A 83 -18.36 -10.27 7.56
N PHE A 84 -17.09 -10.69 7.56
CA PHE A 84 -16.22 -10.68 6.38
C PHE A 84 -16.73 -11.61 5.27
N GLN A 85 -17.11 -12.83 5.63
CA GLN A 85 -17.51 -13.87 4.68
C GLN A 85 -18.82 -13.51 3.98
N SER A 86 -19.83 -13.06 4.72
CA SER A 86 -21.12 -12.62 4.16
C SER A 86 -20.97 -11.41 3.24
N MET A 87 -20.08 -10.48 3.56
CA MET A 87 -19.80 -9.31 2.73
C MET A 87 -19.11 -9.68 1.42
N GLU A 88 -18.14 -10.60 1.41
CA GLU A 88 -17.49 -11.07 0.18
C GLU A 88 -18.47 -11.84 -0.71
N GLU A 89 -19.29 -12.72 -0.14
CA GLU A 89 -20.32 -13.46 -0.87
C GLU A 89 -21.34 -12.49 -1.51
N GLN A 90 -21.85 -11.53 -0.75
CA GLN A 90 -22.81 -10.54 -1.26
C GLN A 90 -22.21 -9.68 -2.37
N THR A 91 -20.94 -9.25 -2.19
CA THR A 91 -20.22 -8.46 -3.20
C THR A 91 -20.06 -9.24 -4.51
N ALA A 92 -19.74 -10.54 -4.41
CA ALA A 92 -19.58 -11.39 -5.59
C ALA A 92 -20.94 -11.68 -6.28
N LEU A 93 -22.02 -11.89 -5.52
CA LEU A 93 -23.36 -12.08 -6.05
C LEU A 93 -23.83 -10.86 -6.83
N ASN A 94 -23.76 -9.66 -6.24
CA ASN A 94 -24.18 -8.43 -6.90
C ASN A 94 -23.34 -8.12 -8.15
N PHE A 95 -22.02 -8.39 -8.08
CA PHE A 95 -21.15 -8.25 -9.23
C PHE A 95 -21.50 -9.22 -10.36
N SER A 96 -21.68 -10.52 -10.05
CA SER A 96 -22.04 -11.53 -11.05
C SER A 96 -23.39 -11.22 -11.71
N GLN A 97 -24.41 -10.86 -10.92
CA GLN A 97 -25.71 -10.46 -11.43
C GLN A 97 -25.64 -9.22 -12.34
N TYR A 98 -24.78 -8.26 -12.01
CA TYR A 98 -24.55 -7.10 -12.86
C TYR A 98 -23.90 -7.50 -14.19
N VAL A 99 -22.78 -8.23 -14.14
CA VAL A 99 -22.00 -8.60 -15.33
C VAL A 99 -22.80 -9.53 -16.26
N ASP A 100 -23.66 -10.38 -15.71
CA ASP A 100 -24.51 -11.26 -16.51
C ASP A 100 -25.53 -10.53 -17.43
N GLN A 101 -25.77 -9.25 -17.16
CA GLN A 101 -26.68 -8.38 -17.96
C GLN A 101 -25.93 -7.49 -18.95
N THR A 102 -24.63 -7.68 -19.12
CA THR A 102 -23.75 -6.86 -19.99
C THR A 102 -23.23 -7.67 -21.18
N ASP A 103 -22.47 -7.02 -22.05
CA ASP A 103 -21.80 -7.65 -23.20
C ASP A 103 -20.49 -8.40 -22.82
N CYS A 104 -20.21 -8.53 -21.54
CA CYS A 104 -18.99 -9.17 -21.02
C CYS A 104 -18.86 -10.61 -21.52
N GLN A 105 -17.67 -10.96 -22.01
CA GLN A 105 -17.35 -12.27 -22.56
C GLN A 105 -16.51 -13.12 -21.58
N GLN A 106 -15.86 -12.50 -20.60
CA GLN A 106 -14.99 -13.21 -19.65
C GLN A 106 -14.88 -12.47 -18.32
N ILE A 107 -15.00 -13.19 -17.22
CA ILE A 107 -14.60 -12.71 -15.90
C ILE A 107 -13.21 -13.30 -15.59
N ILE A 108 -12.26 -12.45 -15.18
CA ILE A 108 -10.94 -12.89 -14.71
C ILE A 108 -10.85 -12.59 -13.21
N TYR A 109 -10.66 -13.64 -12.40
CA TYR A 109 -10.59 -13.56 -10.94
C TYR A 109 -9.22 -13.95 -10.42
N LEU A 110 -8.59 -13.11 -9.62
CA LEU A 110 -7.36 -13.43 -8.90
C LEU A 110 -7.68 -13.80 -7.46
N THR A 111 -7.34 -15.02 -7.06
CA THR A 111 -7.65 -15.58 -5.75
C THR A 111 -6.46 -16.32 -5.14
N GLY A 112 -6.66 -16.95 -3.98
CA GLY A 112 -5.64 -17.78 -3.31
C GLY A 112 -5.68 -19.23 -3.75
N ILE A 113 -4.56 -19.94 -3.67
CA ILE A 113 -4.47 -21.38 -3.92
C ILE A 113 -5.26 -22.14 -2.86
N VAL A 114 -6.14 -23.02 -3.31
CA VAL A 114 -7.00 -23.89 -2.50
C VAL A 114 -6.71 -25.33 -2.88
N ASN A 115 -5.80 -25.98 -2.19
CA ASN A 115 -5.34 -27.34 -2.52
C ASN A 115 -5.36 -28.32 -1.33
N ASN A 116 -6.06 -27.98 -0.24
CA ASN A 116 -6.20 -28.81 0.95
C ASN A 116 -7.65 -28.91 1.42
N ASP A 117 -7.99 -30.03 2.08
CA ASP A 117 -9.33 -30.26 2.66
C ASP A 117 -9.57 -29.40 3.91
N GLU A 118 -8.51 -29.01 4.63
CA GLU A 118 -8.57 -28.10 5.78
C GLU A 118 -8.21 -26.67 5.34
N LEU A 119 -9.23 -25.89 4.96
CA LEU A 119 -9.05 -24.49 4.57
C LEU A 119 -9.10 -23.57 5.78
N SER A 120 -8.31 -22.48 5.73
CA SER A 120 -8.57 -21.37 6.64
C SER A 120 -9.89 -20.68 6.25
N SER A 121 -10.59 -20.07 7.21
CA SER A 121 -11.84 -19.33 6.95
C SER A 121 -11.72 -18.33 5.79
N HIS A 122 -10.55 -17.77 5.62
CA HIS A 122 -10.20 -16.85 4.55
C HIS A 122 -10.14 -17.54 3.16
N LEU A 123 -9.53 -18.71 3.06
CA LEU A 123 -9.48 -19.50 1.81
C LEU A 123 -10.84 -20.10 1.47
N GLU A 124 -11.61 -20.46 2.48
CA GLU A 124 -13.00 -20.93 2.30
C GLU A 124 -13.89 -19.83 1.70
N SER A 125 -13.81 -18.60 2.21
CA SER A 125 -14.51 -17.44 1.64
C SER A 125 -14.13 -17.22 0.17
N ARG A 126 -12.84 -17.32 -0.16
CA ARG A 126 -12.34 -17.20 -1.53
C ARG A 126 -12.89 -18.25 -2.47
N LEU A 127 -12.98 -19.50 -2.02
CA LEU A 127 -13.56 -20.57 -2.79
C LEU A 127 -15.07 -20.38 -3.02
N LYS A 128 -15.79 -19.81 -2.04
CA LYS A 128 -17.20 -19.47 -2.21
C LYS A 128 -17.40 -18.36 -3.23
N VAL A 129 -16.57 -17.30 -3.19
CA VAL A 129 -16.57 -16.23 -4.19
C VAL A 129 -16.33 -16.81 -5.59
N GLU A 130 -15.33 -17.70 -5.75
CA GLU A 130 -15.05 -18.34 -7.03
C GLU A 130 -16.28 -19.13 -7.54
N LYS A 131 -16.95 -19.91 -6.69
CA LYS A 131 -18.15 -20.66 -7.06
C LYS A 131 -19.32 -19.73 -7.47
N ILE A 132 -19.48 -18.60 -6.77
CA ILE A 132 -20.51 -17.61 -7.12
C ILE A 132 -20.25 -17.02 -8.50
N LEU A 133 -19.02 -16.60 -8.78
CA LEU A 133 -18.64 -16.04 -10.08
C LEU A 133 -18.74 -17.08 -11.22
N ASP A 134 -18.41 -18.34 -10.94
CA ASP A 134 -18.47 -19.44 -11.91
C ASP A 134 -19.92 -19.91 -12.19
N SER A 135 -20.87 -19.57 -11.32
CA SER A 135 -22.29 -19.94 -11.50
C SER A 135 -23.04 -18.97 -12.41
N GLY A 136 -22.45 -17.83 -12.79
CA GLY A 136 -23.03 -16.82 -13.68
C GLY A 136 -23.04 -17.25 -15.15
N ARG A 137 -23.64 -16.42 -16.00
CA ARG A 137 -23.69 -16.62 -17.46
C ARG A 137 -22.32 -16.43 -18.12
N VAL A 138 -21.53 -15.49 -17.61
CA VAL A 138 -20.24 -15.12 -18.19
C VAL A 138 -19.16 -16.08 -17.71
N PRO A 139 -18.38 -16.72 -18.61
CA PRO A 139 -17.37 -17.71 -18.22
C PRO A 139 -16.29 -17.09 -17.34
N LEU A 140 -15.93 -17.81 -16.26
CA LEU A 140 -14.89 -17.44 -15.32
C LEU A 140 -13.54 -18.01 -15.72
N THR A 141 -12.47 -17.20 -15.63
CA THR A 141 -11.08 -17.68 -15.57
C THR A 141 -10.51 -17.34 -14.21
N ALA A 142 -10.30 -18.32 -13.35
CA ALA A 142 -9.76 -18.10 -12.01
C ALA A 142 -8.25 -18.38 -11.97
N LEU A 143 -7.47 -17.38 -11.56
CA LEU A 143 -6.04 -17.49 -11.30
C LEU A 143 -5.80 -17.54 -9.81
N ARG A 144 -5.29 -18.67 -9.30
CA ARG A 144 -5.05 -18.92 -7.89
C ARG A 144 -3.58 -18.76 -7.58
N ALA A 145 -3.21 -17.69 -6.87
CA ALA A 145 -1.84 -17.40 -6.50
C ALA A 145 -1.56 -17.71 -5.01
N GLY A 146 -0.34 -18.09 -4.71
CA GLY A 146 0.18 -18.14 -3.36
C GLY A 146 0.62 -16.75 -2.87
N ILE A 147 1.84 -16.68 -2.34
CA ILE A 147 2.43 -15.43 -1.87
C ILE A 147 2.91 -14.59 -3.05
N ILE A 148 2.38 -13.37 -3.17
CA ILE A 148 2.81 -12.42 -4.20
C ILE A 148 3.97 -11.55 -3.66
N ILE A 149 5.11 -11.60 -4.35
CA ILE A 149 6.32 -10.87 -4.02
C ILE A 149 6.37 -9.57 -4.82
N GLY A 150 6.34 -8.47 -4.09
CA GLY A 150 6.46 -7.13 -4.65
C GLY A 150 6.24 -6.05 -3.61
N SER A 151 6.86 -4.90 -3.79
CA SER A 151 6.76 -3.76 -2.88
C SER A 151 5.30 -3.35 -2.64
N GLY A 152 4.91 -3.22 -1.38
CA GLY A 152 3.55 -2.86 -0.96
C GLY A 152 2.57 -4.04 -0.86
N SER A 153 2.95 -5.30 -1.20
CA SER A 153 2.11 -6.45 -0.85
C SER A 153 2.23 -6.76 0.65
N ALA A 154 1.12 -7.14 1.28
CA ALA A 154 1.11 -7.40 2.73
C ALA A 154 2.13 -8.48 3.14
N SER A 155 2.19 -9.57 2.39
CA SER A 155 3.12 -10.69 2.68
C SER A 155 4.58 -10.28 2.52
N PHE A 156 4.91 -9.54 1.46
CA PHE A 156 6.28 -9.06 1.22
C PHE A 156 6.73 -8.06 2.30
N GLU A 157 5.84 -7.15 2.70
CA GLU A 157 6.14 -6.16 3.75
C GLU A 157 6.40 -6.84 5.11
N ILE A 158 5.72 -7.95 5.40
CA ILE A 158 5.97 -8.74 6.61
C ILE A 158 7.34 -9.43 6.55
N ILE A 159 7.67 -10.05 5.42
CA ILE A 159 8.98 -10.67 5.20
C ILE A 159 10.08 -9.61 5.38
N ARG A 160 9.90 -8.45 4.76
CA ARG A 160 10.81 -7.30 4.89
C ARG A 160 10.97 -6.89 6.35
N ASP A 161 9.87 -6.68 7.05
CA ASP A 161 9.90 -6.24 8.45
C ASP A 161 10.62 -7.23 9.37
N LEU A 162 10.38 -8.52 9.21
CA LEU A 162 11.03 -9.55 9.98
C LEU A 162 12.55 -9.56 9.73
N VAL A 163 12.95 -9.59 8.47
CA VAL A 163 14.36 -9.77 8.11
C VAL A 163 15.18 -8.51 8.33
N GLU A 164 14.66 -7.33 8.02
CA GLU A 164 15.43 -6.09 8.19
C GLU A 164 15.57 -5.68 9.64
N LYS A 165 14.56 -5.98 10.49
CA LYS A 165 14.55 -5.57 11.90
C LYS A 165 15.21 -6.56 12.84
N LEU A 166 15.20 -7.85 12.52
CA LEU A 166 15.68 -8.91 13.42
C LEU A 166 16.95 -9.56 12.88
N PRO A 167 18.14 -9.28 13.48
CA PRO A 167 19.37 -9.99 13.13
C PRO A 167 19.30 -11.47 13.50
N VAL A 168 18.57 -11.81 14.57
CA VAL A 168 18.27 -13.17 15.00
C VAL A 168 16.74 -13.31 15.08
N MET A 169 16.20 -14.25 14.34
CA MET A 169 14.77 -14.56 14.30
C MET A 169 14.48 -15.85 15.07
N ILE A 170 13.55 -15.77 16.01
CA ILE A 170 12.98 -16.93 16.68
C ILE A 170 11.61 -17.14 16.11
N ALA A 171 11.37 -18.26 15.45
CA ALA A 171 10.16 -18.49 14.69
C ALA A 171 9.44 -19.78 15.07
N PRO A 172 8.10 -19.83 14.98
CA PRO A 172 7.31 -21.03 15.24
C PRO A 172 7.50 -22.09 14.16
N ARG A 173 7.00 -23.29 14.39
CA ARG A 173 7.07 -24.43 13.44
C ARG A 173 6.53 -24.15 12.05
N TRP A 174 5.52 -23.28 11.90
CA TRP A 174 4.92 -22.98 10.59
C TRP A 174 5.89 -22.37 9.58
N VAL A 175 7.07 -21.85 10.02
CA VAL A 175 8.09 -21.40 9.06
C VAL A 175 8.68 -22.52 8.21
N SER A 176 8.42 -23.79 8.57
CA SER A 176 8.80 -24.98 7.78
C SER A 176 7.74 -25.38 6.75
N THR A 177 6.59 -24.72 6.74
CA THR A 177 5.53 -24.95 5.74
C THR A 177 5.99 -24.43 4.38
N ARG A 178 5.64 -25.13 3.33
CA ARG A 178 6.06 -24.81 1.96
C ARG A 178 5.04 -23.93 1.25
N CYS A 179 5.54 -23.05 0.42
CA CYS A 179 4.73 -22.26 -0.49
C CYS A 179 5.46 -22.03 -1.82
N GLN A 180 4.73 -21.58 -2.80
CA GLN A 180 5.24 -21.28 -4.13
C GLN A 180 5.01 -19.78 -4.41
N PRO A 181 6.01 -18.93 -4.06
CA PRO A 181 5.88 -17.48 -4.23
C PRO A 181 5.88 -17.09 -5.70
N LEU A 182 5.20 -15.99 -6.04
CA LEU A 182 5.13 -15.48 -7.40
C LEU A 182 5.45 -13.99 -7.45
N ALA A 183 6.27 -13.56 -8.39
CA ALA A 183 6.56 -12.13 -8.60
C ALA A 183 5.30 -11.39 -9.09
N ILE A 184 5.07 -10.18 -8.57
CA ILE A 184 3.94 -9.34 -9.01
C ILE A 184 3.97 -9.08 -10.53
N ARG A 185 5.14 -8.99 -11.14
CA ARG A 185 5.27 -8.83 -12.60
C ARG A 185 4.68 -10.02 -13.36
N ASP A 186 4.90 -11.23 -12.85
CA ASP A 186 4.38 -12.44 -13.50
C ASP A 186 2.87 -12.57 -13.24
N VAL A 187 2.37 -12.18 -12.06
CA VAL A 187 0.91 -12.07 -11.82
C VAL A 187 0.25 -11.19 -12.88
N ILE A 188 0.82 -10.03 -13.19
CA ILE A 188 0.27 -9.13 -14.21
C ILE A 188 0.33 -9.77 -15.61
N LYS A 189 1.42 -10.48 -15.96
CA LYS A 189 1.51 -11.21 -17.22
C LYS A 189 0.43 -12.30 -17.33
N PHE A 190 0.18 -13.07 -16.26
CA PHE A 190 -0.90 -14.05 -16.22
C PHE A 190 -2.26 -13.40 -16.43
N LEU A 191 -2.56 -12.32 -15.67
CA LEU A 191 -3.83 -11.61 -15.76
C LEU A 191 -4.11 -11.06 -17.18
N THR A 192 -3.08 -10.50 -17.83
CA THR A 192 -3.22 -10.01 -19.22
C THR A 192 -3.15 -11.13 -20.25
N GLY A 193 -2.38 -12.18 -19.98
CA GLY A 193 -2.16 -13.29 -20.91
C GLY A 193 -3.38 -14.17 -21.15
N VAL A 194 -4.28 -14.31 -20.15
CA VAL A 194 -5.50 -15.14 -20.26
C VAL A 194 -6.70 -14.40 -20.84
N MET A 195 -6.56 -13.10 -21.08
CA MET A 195 -7.65 -12.22 -21.50
C MET A 195 -8.20 -12.59 -22.90
N LEU A 196 -9.52 -12.81 -22.98
CA LEU A 196 -10.27 -13.17 -24.19
C LEU A 196 -9.68 -14.38 -24.97
N LYS A 197 -9.16 -15.34 -24.25
CA LYS A 197 -8.71 -16.61 -24.81
C LYS A 197 -9.69 -17.71 -24.43
N PRO A 198 -10.54 -18.18 -25.38
CA PRO A 198 -11.59 -19.15 -25.11
C PRO A 198 -11.11 -20.46 -24.48
N GLU A 199 -9.84 -20.84 -24.75
CA GLU A 199 -9.21 -22.01 -24.17
C GLU A 199 -9.10 -21.97 -22.64
N TYR A 200 -9.21 -20.78 -22.03
CA TYR A 200 -9.15 -20.61 -20.58
C TYR A 200 -10.50 -20.34 -19.92
N TYR A 201 -11.58 -20.25 -20.69
CA TYR A 201 -12.93 -20.03 -20.18
C TYR A 201 -13.44 -21.19 -19.30
N GLY A 202 -14.07 -20.90 -18.19
CA GLY A 202 -14.58 -21.89 -17.24
C GLY A 202 -13.49 -22.71 -16.56
N LYS A 203 -12.24 -22.21 -16.52
CA LYS A 203 -11.09 -22.92 -15.93
C LYS A 203 -10.46 -22.17 -14.78
N ASN A 204 -9.82 -22.93 -13.89
CA ASN A 204 -9.00 -22.39 -12.83
C ASN A 204 -7.57 -22.94 -12.92
N PHE A 205 -6.61 -22.05 -12.68
CA PHE A 205 -5.17 -22.33 -12.75
C PHE A 205 -4.48 -21.87 -11.47
N ASP A 206 -3.68 -22.73 -10.88
CA ASP A 206 -2.78 -22.35 -9.81
C ASP A 206 -1.54 -21.73 -10.44
N ILE A 207 -1.16 -20.51 -10.03
CA ILE A 207 -0.01 -19.78 -10.57
C ILE A 207 1.04 -19.53 -9.49
N GLY A 208 2.27 -19.90 -9.77
CA GLY A 208 3.42 -19.78 -8.86
C GLY A 208 4.72 -19.80 -9.67
N ALA A 209 5.82 -19.36 -9.08
CA ALA A 209 7.13 -19.53 -9.69
C ALA A 209 7.60 -21.01 -9.56
N ASP A 210 8.72 -21.34 -10.20
CA ASP A 210 9.29 -22.69 -10.12
C ASP A 210 9.82 -23.03 -8.72
N ASP A 211 10.15 -22.01 -7.94
CA ASP A 211 10.68 -22.16 -6.58
C ASP A 211 9.60 -22.61 -5.59
N ILE A 212 9.72 -23.82 -5.05
CA ILE A 212 8.93 -24.27 -3.89
C ILE A 212 9.79 -24.07 -2.65
N LEU A 213 9.44 -23.10 -1.81
CA LEU A 213 10.23 -22.66 -0.67
C LEU A 213 9.45 -22.78 0.62
N THR A 214 10.13 -23.10 1.71
CA THR A 214 9.58 -22.89 3.05
C THR A 214 9.60 -21.39 3.41
N TYR A 215 8.74 -20.96 4.34
CA TYR A 215 8.82 -19.59 4.85
C TYR A 215 10.20 -19.25 5.42
N LYS A 216 10.89 -20.24 6.04
CA LYS A 216 12.27 -20.08 6.48
C LYS A 216 13.22 -19.76 5.32
N GLU A 217 13.13 -20.50 4.23
CA GLU A 217 13.95 -20.28 3.04
C GLU A 217 13.65 -18.94 2.40
N MET A 218 12.39 -18.51 2.36
CA MET A 218 12.03 -17.16 1.90
C MET A 218 12.62 -16.05 2.78
N LEU A 219 12.54 -16.17 4.11
CA LEU A 219 13.15 -15.18 5.00
C LEU A 219 14.68 -15.11 4.83
N LEU A 220 15.34 -16.25 4.69
CA LEU A 220 16.78 -16.30 4.47
C LEU A 220 17.17 -15.89 3.03
N GLY A 221 16.36 -16.23 2.02
CA GLY A 221 16.52 -15.79 0.64
C GLY A 221 16.40 -14.28 0.50
N TYR A 222 15.42 -13.68 1.19
CA TYR A 222 15.32 -12.22 1.32
C TYR A 222 16.62 -11.63 1.91
N ALA A 223 17.13 -12.23 3.00
CA ALA A 223 18.36 -11.75 3.63
C ALA A 223 19.55 -11.82 2.67
N ARG A 224 19.68 -12.90 1.86
CA ARG A 224 20.73 -13.03 0.84
C ARG A 224 20.60 -11.95 -0.24
N ALA A 225 19.43 -11.79 -0.82
CA ALA A 225 19.16 -10.76 -1.84
C ALA A 225 19.49 -9.33 -1.35
N ARG A 226 19.40 -9.10 -0.04
CA ARG A 226 19.72 -7.81 0.60
C ARG A 226 21.13 -7.72 1.17
N GLY A 227 21.97 -8.75 1.05
CA GLY A 227 23.30 -8.80 1.64
C GLY A 227 23.31 -8.76 3.17
N LEU A 228 22.21 -9.20 3.83
CA LEU A 228 22.06 -9.17 5.29
C LEU A 228 22.44 -10.51 5.90
N LYS A 229 23.25 -10.49 6.95
CA LYS A 229 23.55 -11.69 7.75
C LYS A 229 22.43 -11.91 8.77
N ARG A 230 21.68 -13.00 8.64
CA ARG A 230 20.53 -13.33 9.50
C ARG A 230 20.58 -14.78 9.93
N SER A 231 20.15 -15.03 11.18
CA SER A 231 20.01 -16.38 11.74
C SER A 231 18.54 -16.60 12.11
N LEU A 232 18.04 -17.83 11.85
CA LEU A 232 16.66 -18.20 12.17
C LEU A 232 16.65 -19.51 12.96
N TYR A 233 16.08 -19.47 14.16
CA TYR A 233 15.91 -20.61 15.06
C TYR A 233 14.43 -20.96 15.18
N VAL A 234 14.10 -22.23 14.92
CA VAL A 234 12.74 -22.73 15.03
C VAL A 234 12.49 -23.26 16.44
N VAL A 235 11.45 -22.75 17.10
CA VAL A 235 11.04 -23.23 18.42
C VAL A 235 9.86 -24.19 18.29
N PRO A 236 9.88 -25.35 18.98
CA PRO A 236 8.88 -26.41 18.80
C PRO A 236 7.50 -26.06 19.39
N VAL A 237 7.43 -25.10 20.31
CA VAL A 237 6.21 -24.82 21.09
C VAL A 237 5.84 -23.34 20.96
N MET A 238 4.96 -23.04 19.98
CA MET A 238 4.22 -21.80 19.97
C MET A 238 2.79 -22.08 19.54
N THR A 239 1.83 -21.77 20.43
CA THR A 239 0.41 -21.85 20.06
C THR A 239 0.13 -20.85 18.93
N PRO A 240 -0.90 -21.09 18.09
CA PRO A 240 -1.28 -20.14 17.04
C PRO A 240 -1.52 -18.72 17.56
N ARG A 241 -2.14 -18.63 18.74
CA ARG A 241 -2.41 -17.36 19.41
C ARG A 241 -1.11 -16.62 19.81
N LEU A 242 -0.14 -17.36 20.38
CA LEU A 242 1.17 -16.81 20.74
C LEU A 242 1.96 -16.42 19.50
N SER A 243 1.89 -17.19 18.41
CA SER A 243 2.49 -16.89 17.12
C SER A 243 1.93 -15.60 16.50
N SER A 244 0.61 -15.41 16.60
CA SER A 244 -0.05 -14.19 16.11
C SER A 244 0.35 -12.96 16.91
N TYR A 245 0.45 -13.07 18.24
CA TYR A 245 0.99 -12.00 19.07
C TYR A 245 2.45 -11.69 18.75
N TRP A 246 3.28 -12.73 18.55
CA TRP A 246 4.67 -12.55 18.16
C TRP A 246 4.77 -11.79 16.83
N LEU A 247 4.03 -12.22 15.81
CA LEU A 247 4.00 -11.54 14.51
C LEU A 247 3.50 -10.10 14.64
N TYR A 248 2.43 -9.88 15.41
CA TYR A 248 1.90 -8.55 15.69
C TYR A 248 2.93 -7.62 16.37
N PHE A 249 3.70 -8.12 17.32
CA PHE A 249 4.71 -7.30 18.02
C PHE A 249 5.96 -7.03 17.19
N VAL A 250 6.37 -7.99 16.39
CA VAL A 250 7.62 -7.88 15.60
C VAL A 250 7.42 -7.14 14.29
N THR A 251 6.26 -7.30 13.66
CA THR A 251 5.96 -6.69 12.37
C THR A 251 5.03 -5.48 12.50
N SER A 252 4.87 -4.75 11.41
CA SER A 252 3.98 -3.59 11.33
C SER A 252 2.54 -3.98 10.96
N THR A 253 2.12 -5.21 11.25
CA THR A 253 0.76 -5.72 10.96
C THR A 253 -0.23 -5.41 12.08
N THR A 254 -1.55 -5.44 11.76
CA THR A 254 -2.59 -5.49 12.79
C THR A 254 -2.66 -6.90 13.39
N TYR A 255 -3.23 -7.03 14.62
CA TYR A 255 -3.38 -8.35 15.24
C TYR A 255 -4.30 -9.29 14.42
N GLU A 256 -5.40 -8.76 13.88
CA GLU A 256 -6.34 -9.52 13.05
C GLU A 256 -5.66 -10.06 11.77
N LEU A 257 -4.88 -9.20 11.09
CA LEU A 257 -4.11 -9.64 9.93
C LEU A 257 -3.05 -10.68 10.33
N ALA A 258 -2.38 -10.52 11.47
CA ALA A 258 -1.42 -11.50 11.97
C ALA A 258 -2.07 -12.86 12.26
N VAL A 259 -3.29 -12.88 12.83
CA VAL A 259 -4.06 -14.11 13.08
C VAL A 259 -4.39 -14.82 11.76
N ASN A 260 -4.93 -14.09 10.78
CA ASN A 260 -5.31 -14.65 9.48
C ASN A 260 -4.08 -15.20 8.73
N LEU A 261 -2.97 -14.48 8.76
CA LEU A 261 -1.72 -14.92 8.13
C LEU A 261 -1.15 -16.17 8.79
N VAL A 262 -1.05 -16.21 10.13
CA VAL A 262 -0.56 -17.38 10.85
C VAL A 262 -1.44 -18.62 10.58
N ASN A 263 -2.75 -18.44 10.47
CA ASN A 263 -3.65 -19.54 10.14
C ASN A 263 -3.44 -20.04 8.71
N SER A 264 -3.21 -19.15 7.76
CA SER A 264 -2.92 -19.49 6.36
C SER A 264 -1.53 -20.11 6.17
N MET A 265 -0.56 -19.77 7.03
CA MET A 265 0.82 -20.27 6.95
C MET A 265 1.02 -21.68 7.53
N LYS A 266 -0.01 -22.32 8.06
CA LYS A 266 0.08 -23.69 8.64
C LYS A 266 -0.02 -24.80 7.60
N ILE A 267 -0.45 -24.47 6.41
CA ILE A 267 -0.79 -25.40 5.34
C ILE A 267 0.17 -25.15 4.16
N ASP A 268 0.65 -26.23 3.55
CA ASP A 268 1.44 -26.11 2.30
C ASP A 268 0.57 -25.50 1.19
N VAL A 269 1.09 -24.48 0.54
CA VAL A 269 0.44 -23.76 -0.56
C VAL A 269 1.29 -23.91 -1.81
N ILE A 270 1.10 -25.03 -2.51
CA ILE A 270 1.84 -25.43 -3.71
C ILE A 270 0.86 -25.54 -4.87
N CYS A 271 1.25 -25.07 -6.04
CA CYS A 271 0.44 -25.14 -7.26
C CYS A 271 0.17 -26.59 -7.69
N ARG A 272 -1.06 -26.88 -8.11
CA ARG A 272 -1.33 -28.06 -8.91
C ARG A 272 -0.62 -27.93 -10.25
N PRO A 273 0.01 -29.00 -10.77
CA PRO A 273 0.70 -28.95 -12.05
C PRO A 273 -0.22 -28.46 -13.17
N ASN A 274 0.25 -27.51 -13.95
CA ASN A 274 -0.37 -27.01 -15.18
C ASN A 274 0.68 -26.37 -16.06
N ASN A 275 0.38 -26.15 -17.36
CA ASN A 275 1.30 -25.61 -18.35
C ASN A 275 1.00 -24.15 -18.72
N LEU A 276 0.20 -23.44 -17.92
CA LEU A 276 -0.26 -22.09 -18.28
C LEU A 276 0.89 -21.10 -18.52
N ALA A 277 1.97 -21.17 -17.74
CA ALA A 277 3.14 -20.31 -17.92
C ALA A 277 3.81 -20.56 -19.29
N GLU A 278 3.97 -21.83 -19.65
CA GLU A 278 4.55 -22.26 -20.95
C GLU A 278 3.65 -21.84 -22.12
N GLU A 279 2.34 -22.09 -22.02
CA GLU A 279 1.34 -21.71 -23.05
C GLU A 279 1.29 -20.20 -23.28
N LEU A 280 1.53 -19.41 -22.24
CA LEU A 280 1.57 -17.94 -22.30
C LEU A 280 2.97 -17.39 -22.63
N GLY A 281 4.00 -18.24 -22.72
CA GLY A 281 5.39 -17.81 -22.92
C GLY A 281 5.92 -16.93 -21.79
N ILE A 282 5.54 -17.23 -20.55
CA ILE A 282 5.95 -16.47 -19.38
C ILE A 282 7.19 -17.09 -18.76
N ASP A 283 8.33 -16.41 -18.89
CA ASP A 283 9.51 -16.71 -18.11
C ASP A 283 9.29 -16.26 -16.66
N LEU A 284 9.20 -17.22 -15.75
CA LEU A 284 8.92 -17.00 -14.35
C LEU A 284 10.14 -16.44 -13.62
N ILE A 285 9.92 -15.43 -12.81
CA ILE A 285 10.98 -14.75 -12.06
C ILE A 285 11.26 -15.51 -10.75
N PRO A 286 12.50 -16.01 -10.55
CA PRO A 286 12.88 -16.68 -9.30
C PRO A 286 12.72 -15.78 -8.08
N TYR A 287 12.48 -16.39 -6.90
CA TYR A 287 12.15 -15.67 -5.67
C TYR A 287 13.16 -14.57 -5.31
N GLU A 288 14.47 -14.87 -5.26
CA GLU A 288 15.48 -13.88 -4.90
C GLU A 288 15.52 -12.71 -5.88
N LYS A 289 15.34 -13.00 -7.18
CA LYS A 289 15.24 -11.97 -8.22
C LYS A 289 13.97 -11.12 -8.08
N ALA A 290 12.85 -11.74 -7.71
CA ALA A 290 11.61 -11.01 -7.41
C ALA A 290 11.78 -10.04 -6.23
N VAL A 291 12.53 -10.45 -5.19
CA VAL A 291 12.90 -9.60 -4.06
C VAL A 291 13.77 -8.43 -4.52
N GLU A 292 14.82 -8.66 -5.30
CA GLU A 292 15.66 -7.59 -5.87
C GLU A 292 14.82 -6.58 -6.66
N LEU A 293 14.00 -7.07 -7.59
CA LEU A 293 13.12 -6.24 -8.43
C LEU A 293 12.06 -5.48 -7.62
N ALA A 294 11.62 -6.01 -6.48
CA ALA A 294 10.72 -5.29 -5.59
C ALA A 294 11.37 -4.03 -5.00
N PHE A 295 12.70 -4.04 -4.80
CA PHE A 295 13.46 -2.85 -4.40
C PHE A 295 13.80 -1.94 -5.57
N ASP A 296 14.19 -2.48 -6.72
CA ASP A 296 14.48 -1.69 -7.92
C ASP A 296 13.24 -0.92 -8.39
N LYS A 297 12.05 -1.51 -8.30
CA LYS A 297 10.79 -0.84 -8.67
C LYS A 297 10.41 0.29 -7.73
N ILE A 298 10.80 0.22 -6.45
CA ILE A 298 10.74 1.37 -5.56
C ILE A 298 11.60 2.52 -6.12
N GLN A 299 12.70 2.20 -6.78
CA GLN A 299 13.55 3.18 -7.46
C GLN A 299 12.95 3.66 -8.80
N GLN A 300 12.32 2.78 -9.58
CA GLN A 300 11.79 3.09 -10.92
C GLN A 300 10.41 3.77 -10.92
N ASN A 301 9.53 3.51 -9.97
CA ASN A 301 8.26 4.24 -9.86
C ASN A 301 8.44 5.74 -9.57
N MET A 302 9.66 6.14 -9.16
CA MET A 302 10.05 7.54 -9.09
C MET A 302 10.51 8.14 -10.42
N VAL A 303 10.98 7.31 -11.34
CA VAL A 303 11.43 7.79 -12.68
C VAL A 303 10.23 8.10 -13.56
N VAL A 304 9.11 7.39 -13.40
CA VAL A 304 7.89 7.62 -14.22
C VAL A 304 7.09 8.83 -13.77
N SER A 305 7.18 9.23 -12.49
CA SER A 305 6.49 10.43 -11.98
C SER A 305 7.32 11.72 -12.06
N SER A 306 8.62 11.67 -12.38
CA SER A 306 9.49 12.84 -12.45
C SER A 306 10.32 12.92 -13.71
N TRP A 307 9.70 12.82 -14.87
CA TRP A 307 10.38 13.14 -16.13
C TRP A 307 10.84 14.61 -16.20
N LYS A 308 10.28 15.47 -15.38
CA LYS A 308 10.69 16.88 -15.25
C LYS A 308 11.88 17.11 -14.31
N ASP A 309 12.28 16.14 -13.48
CA ASP A 309 13.34 16.30 -12.47
C ASP A 309 14.63 15.52 -12.77
N SER A 310 14.84 15.08 -14.01
CA SER A 310 15.95 14.21 -14.42
C SER A 310 17.34 14.86 -14.43
N LEU A 311 17.55 16.02 -13.79
CA LEU A 311 18.81 16.77 -13.83
C LEU A 311 19.63 16.78 -12.53
N VAL A 312 19.27 16.02 -11.49
CA VAL A 312 20.10 15.95 -10.27
C VAL A 312 20.34 14.50 -9.84
N SER A 313 21.39 13.93 -10.40
CA SER A 313 21.95 12.64 -9.97
C SER A 313 22.72 12.78 -8.66
N SER A 314 22.27 12.18 -7.55
CA SER A 314 23.14 11.86 -6.42
C SER A 314 22.67 10.57 -5.72
N SER A 315 23.63 9.76 -5.28
CA SER A 315 23.44 8.48 -4.59
C SER A 315 22.56 8.54 -3.32
N ALA A 316 22.41 9.75 -2.72
CA ALA A 316 21.54 9.98 -1.57
C ALA A 316 20.04 9.92 -1.92
N LYS A 317 19.63 10.22 -3.17
CA LYS A 317 18.23 10.18 -3.61
C LYS A 317 17.71 8.74 -3.74
N ALA A 318 18.53 7.79 -4.15
CA ALA A 318 18.14 6.39 -4.34
C ALA A 318 17.66 5.71 -3.03
N SER A 319 18.21 6.11 -1.86
CA SER A 319 17.81 5.53 -0.58
C SER A 319 16.48 6.06 -0.03
N LEU A 320 16.04 7.24 -0.47
CA LEU A 320 14.83 7.91 0.03
C LEU A 320 13.55 7.46 -0.69
N ASN A 321 13.71 6.93 -1.88
CA ASN A 321 12.62 6.51 -2.75
C ASN A 321 11.73 5.42 -2.13
N ARG A 322 12.31 4.59 -1.24
CA ARG A 322 11.58 3.55 -0.50
C ARG A 322 10.52 4.10 0.46
N TYR A 323 10.54 5.40 0.78
CA TYR A 323 9.67 6.03 1.76
C TYR A 323 8.53 6.86 1.15
N ILE A 324 8.47 7.00 -0.17
CA ILE A 324 7.41 7.78 -0.85
C ILE A 324 6.02 7.14 -0.70
N GLU A 325 5.94 5.81 -0.69
CA GLU A 325 4.70 5.14 -0.36
C GLU A 325 4.51 5.11 1.16
N VAL A 326 3.63 5.98 1.67
CA VAL A 326 3.25 5.95 3.08
C VAL A 326 2.53 4.63 3.37
N PRO A 327 3.04 3.81 4.30
CA PRO A 327 2.43 2.52 4.61
C PRO A 327 0.97 2.65 5.03
N GLN A 328 0.12 1.78 4.50
CA GLN A 328 -1.32 1.78 4.84
C GLN A 328 -1.62 0.89 6.04
N TYR A 329 -0.83 -0.16 6.24
CA TYR A 329 -1.04 -1.20 7.24
C TYR A 329 0.05 -1.19 8.32
N GLY A 330 -0.32 -1.57 9.55
CA GLY A 330 0.61 -1.67 10.67
C GLY A 330 1.17 -0.33 11.15
N CYS A 331 0.54 0.77 10.81
CA CYS A 331 0.96 2.12 11.17
C CYS A 331 -0.04 2.78 12.10
N PHE A 332 0.47 3.54 13.03
CA PHE A 332 -0.33 4.50 13.77
C PHE A 332 -0.50 5.77 12.94
N LYS A 333 -1.72 6.34 12.95
CA LYS A 333 -2.04 7.57 12.22
C LYS A 333 -2.70 8.56 13.15
N ASP A 334 -2.16 9.77 13.18
CA ASP A 334 -2.82 10.93 13.79
C ASP A 334 -3.25 11.90 12.69
N ARG A 335 -4.56 12.04 12.48
CA ARG A 335 -5.15 12.89 11.44
C ARG A 335 -5.81 14.11 12.05
N LYS A 336 -5.49 15.28 11.49
CA LYS A 336 -6.15 16.54 11.79
C LYS A 336 -6.71 17.12 10.50
N GLU A 337 -7.96 17.57 10.55
CA GLU A 337 -8.62 18.28 9.45
C GLU A 337 -9.12 19.63 9.97
N VAL A 338 -8.73 20.69 9.31
CA VAL A 338 -9.12 22.07 9.65
C VAL A 338 -9.79 22.68 8.42
N PRO A 339 -11.04 23.20 8.53
CA PRO A 339 -11.65 23.93 7.42
C PRO A 339 -10.82 25.20 7.13
N ILE A 340 -10.67 25.51 5.85
CA ILE A 340 -10.00 26.73 5.40
C ILE A 340 -11.05 27.83 5.35
N THR A 341 -10.97 28.78 6.28
CA THR A 341 -11.96 29.84 6.49
C THR A 341 -11.36 31.23 6.54
N HIS A 342 -10.08 31.36 6.94
CA HIS A 342 -9.42 32.66 7.10
C HIS A 342 -8.53 33.03 5.90
N ASN A 343 -8.11 32.06 5.11
CA ASN A 343 -7.24 32.23 3.97
C ASN A 343 -7.79 31.53 2.72
N SER A 344 -7.25 31.83 1.55
CA SER A 344 -7.48 31.04 0.35
C SER A 344 -6.70 29.71 0.40
N PRO A 345 -7.14 28.66 -0.32
CA PRO A 345 -6.36 27.43 -0.45
C PRO A 345 -4.91 27.66 -0.89
N ASP A 346 -4.69 28.56 -1.83
CA ASP A 346 -3.35 28.88 -2.35
C ASP A 346 -2.48 29.56 -1.29
N GLN A 347 -3.05 30.45 -0.48
CA GLN A 347 -2.33 31.05 0.65
C GLN A 347 -1.98 30.00 1.70
N VAL A 348 -2.88 29.07 1.99
CA VAL A 348 -2.61 27.93 2.91
C VAL A 348 -1.50 27.03 2.33
N TRP A 349 -1.51 26.78 1.02
CA TRP A 349 -0.41 26.07 0.36
C TRP A 349 0.93 26.78 0.50
N GLN A 350 0.98 28.09 0.27
CA GLN A 350 2.20 28.88 0.48
C GLN A 350 2.68 28.80 1.94
N ASN A 351 1.77 28.76 2.90
CA ASN A 351 2.13 28.57 4.30
C ASN A 351 2.72 27.19 4.55
N ILE A 352 2.13 26.13 3.96
CA ILE A 352 2.67 24.77 4.02
C ILE A 352 4.06 24.72 3.35
N ALA A 353 4.19 25.30 2.17
CA ALA A 353 5.46 25.34 1.44
C ALA A 353 6.56 26.13 2.17
N ALA A 354 6.22 26.99 3.09
CA ALA A 354 7.16 27.80 3.88
C ALA A 354 7.43 27.25 5.31
N ILE A 355 6.96 26.04 5.65
CA ILE A 355 7.16 25.41 6.98
C ILE A 355 8.65 25.18 7.28
N GLY A 356 9.05 25.27 8.53
CA GLY A 356 10.42 25.05 9.01
C GLY A 356 11.35 26.25 8.84
N GLY A 357 12.65 26.07 9.13
CA GLY A 357 13.67 27.13 9.06
C GLY A 357 13.36 28.32 9.98
N LYS A 358 13.48 29.55 9.45
CA LYS A 358 13.23 30.78 10.22
C LYS A 358 11.77 30.94 10.63
N ARG A 359 10.80 30.44 9.84
CA ARG A 359 9.37 30.49 10.12
C ARG A 359 8.95 29.48 11.20
N GLY A 360 9.72 28.41 11.34
CA GLY A 360 9.43 27.33 12.29
C GLY A 360 8.21 26.48 11.89
N TRP A 361 7.67 25.78 12.87
CA TRP A 361 6.59 24.77 12.71
C TRP A 361 5.20 25.32 13.07
N TYR A 362 5.03 26.62 13.07
CA TYR A 362 3.80 27.35 13.35
C TYR A 362 3.22 27.17 14.76
N TYR A 363 3.66 26.17 15.52
CA TYR A 363 3.19 25.92 16.88
C TYR A 363 4.24 25.18 17.70
N ALA A 364 4.38 25.54 18.99
CA ALA A 364 5.27 24.90 19.95
C ALA A 364 6.73 24.72 19.42
N ASN A 365 7.32 25.75 18.83
CA ASN A 365 8.66 25.70 18.25
C ASN A 365 9.73 25.23 19.23
N TRP A 366 9.56 25.51 20.53
CA TRP A 366 10.46 25.03 21.58
C TRP A 366 10.46 23.51 21.70
N MET A 367 9.31 22.83 21.50
CA MET A 367 9.22 21.37 21.53
C MET A 367 9.97 20.74 20.34
N TRP A 368 9.86 21.36 19.17
CA TRP A 368 10.62 20.95 17.99
C TRP A 368 12.14 21.12 18.20
N LYS A 369 12.56 22.22 18.86
CA LYS A 369 13.96 22.43 19.26
C LYS A 369 14.43 21.39 20.27
N LEU A 370 13.63 21.12 21.30
CA LEU A 370 13.90 20.08 22.29
C LEU A 370 14.02 18.69 21.63
N ARG A 371 13.09 18.37 20.70
CA ARG A 371 13.12 17.12 19.95
C ARG A 371 14.40 16.98 19.13
N GLY A 372 14.82 18.05 18.44
CA GLY A 372 16.08 18.08 17.69
C GLY A 372 17.32 17.93 18.58
N TYR A 373 17.30 18.46 19.80
CA TYR A 373 18.36 18.27 20.79
C TYR A 373 18.44 16.84 21.27
N LEU A 374 17.31 16.22 21.62
CA LEU A 374 17.24 14.81 22.01
C LEU A 374 17.70 13.87 20.88
N ASP A 375 17.36 14.19 19.63
CA ASP A 375 17.83 13.45 18.47
C ASP A 375 19.37 13.48 18.34
N LYS A 376 20.00 14.65 18.58
CA LYS A 376 21.46 14.77 18.63
C LYS A 376 22.10 13.92 19.73
N LEU A 377 21.50 13.88 20.91
CA LEU A 377 21.98 13.05 22.01
C LEU A 377 21.92 11.55 21.66
N ALA A 378 20.91 11.15 20.88
CA ALA A 378 20.79 9.80 20.35
C ALA A 378 21.69 9.52 19.12
N GLY A 379 22.54 10.50 18.72
CA GLY A 379 23.41 10.39 17.55
C GLY A 379 22.67 10.55 16.21
N GLY A 380 21.52 11.24 16.21
CA GLY A 380 20.76 11.61 15.03
C GLY A 380 21.19 12.96 14.43
N ILE A 381 20.46 13.41 13.42
CA ILE A 381 20.79 14.58 12.61
C ILE A 381 20.52 15.90 13.36
N GLY A 382 19.50 15.93 14.21
CA GLY A 382 19.01 17.13 14.87
C GLY A 382 18.52 18.19 13.90
N LEU A 383 18.49 19.46 14.35
CA LEU A 383 18.07 20.63 13.55
C LEU A 383 19.19 21.21 12.66
N ARG A 384 20.18 20.44 12.25
CA ARG A 384 21.40 20.96 11.62
C ARG A 384 21.21 21.47 10.18
N ARG A 385 20.18 21.03 9.46
CA ARG A 385 20.12 21.23 8.01
C ARG A 385 19.44 22.51 7.57
N GLY A 386 18.64 23.13 8.43
CA GLY A 386 17.92 24.34 8.04
C GLY A 386 17.05 24.12 6.80
N ARG A 387 16.89 25.16 6.03
CA ARG A 387 16.06 25.20 4.84
C ARG A 387 16.88 25.77 3.67
N THR A 388 16.80 25.19 2.47
CA THR A 388 17.53 25.62 1.28
C THR A 388 17.00 26.94 0.70
N HIS A 389 15.68 27.18 0.75
CA HIS A 389 15.06 28.41 0.27
C HIS A 389 13.95 28.87 1.23
N PRO A 390 13.78 30.19 1.50
CA PRO A 390 12.85 30.71 2.52
C PRO A 390 11.37 30.33 2.29
N THR A 391 10.92 30.27 1.04
CA THR A 391 9.51 30.10 0.67
C THR A 391 9.24 28.97 -0.32
N ARG A 392 10.25 28.50 -1.05
CA ARG A 392 10.11 27.40 -2.01
C ARG A 392 10.59 26.09 -1.41
N ILE A 393 9.94 25.01 -1.77
CA ILE A 393 10.25 23.66 -1.31
C ILE A 393 10.24 22.71 -2.51
N HIS A 394 11.24 21.84 -2.60
CA HIS A 394 11.38 20.90 -3.71
C HIS A 394 11.57 19.47 -3.20
N ASN A 395 11.26 18.51 -4.04
CA ASN A 395 11.50 17.11 -3.74
C ASN A 395 12.99 16.87 -3.46
N GLY A 396 13.27 16.19 -2.34
CA GLY A 396 14.64 15.92 -1.90
C GLY A 396 15.24 16.99 -0.98
N ASP A 397 14.57 18.13 -0.75
CA ASP A 397 15.04 19.15 0.19
C ASP A 397 15.13 18.60 1.63
N ALA A 398 16.12 19.09 2.36
CA ALA A 398 16.21 18.88 3.81
C ALA A 398 15.46 20.01 4.51
N LEU A 399 14.62 19.65 5.46
CA LEU A 399 13.81 20.55 6.25
C LEU A 399 13.96 20.19 7.74
N ASP A 400 14.87 20.85 8.45
CA ASP A 400 15.27 20.48 9.80
C ASP A 400 15.70 18.99 9.87
N PHE A 401 14.96 18.13 10.56
CA PHE A 401 15.19 16.69 10.61
C PHE A 401 14.23 15.88 9.70
N TRP A 402 13.55 16.58 8.79
CA TRP A 402 12.69 15.99 7.79
C TRP A 402 13.33 16.03 6.39
N ARG A 403 12.95 15.08 5.57
CA ARG A 403 13.25 15.06 4.14
C ARG A 403 11.97 15.23 3.35
N VAL A 404 11.96 16.15 2.40
CA VAL A 404 10.83 16.33 1.48
C VAL A 404 10.82 15.19 0.48
N LEU A 405 9.77 14.39 0.50
CA LEU A 405 9.55 13.31 -0.46
C LEU A 405 8.72 13.79 -1.64
N ILE A 406 7.64 14.51 -1.37
CA ILE A 406 6.75 15.10 -2.36
C ILE A 406 6.49 16.55 -1.98
N ALA A 407 6.69 17.46 -2.92
CA ALA A 407 6.24 18.84 -2.87
C ALA A 407 5.55 19.12 -4.21
N ASP A 408 4.23 18.96 -4.23
CA ASP A 408 3.39 19.06 -5.42
C ASP A 408 2.43 20.25 -5.23
N GLU A 409 2.65 21.29 -6.02
CA GLU A 409 1.87 22.53 -5.97
C GLU A 409 0.49 22.35 -6.62
N ASP A 410 0.40 21.58 -7.70
CA ASP A 410 -0.85 21.35 -8.43
C ASP A 410 -1.84 20.55 -7.58
N GLN A 411 -1.34 19.52 -6.91
CA GLN A 411 -2.14 18.72 -5.97
C GLN A 411 -2.21 19.32 -4.56
N GLN A 412 -1.51 20.44 -4.30
CA GLN A 412 -1.37 21.08 -2.99
C GLN A 412 -1.00 20.07 -1.89
N ARG A 413 0.03 19.25 -2.18
CA ARG A 413 0.47 18.12 -1.36
C ARG A 413 1.94 18.22 -0.97
N LEU A 414 2.22 18.16 0.32
CA LEU A 414 3.57 18.05 0.88
C LEU A 414 3.69 16.77 1.70
N LEU A 415 4.65 15.92 1.35
CA LEU A 415 4.98 14.70 2.10
C LEU A 415 6.41 14.77 2.61
N LEU A 416 6.56 14.63 3.91
CA LEU A 416 7.83 14.65 4.62
C LEU A 416 8.13 13.29 5.23
N TYR A 417 9.40 12.89 5.22
CA TYR A 417 9.92 11.70 5.91
C TYR A 417 10.89 12.11 7.02
N ALA A 418 10.74 11.50 8.19
CA ALA A 418 11.62 11.77 9.33
C ALA A 418 12.97 11.06 9.19
N GLU A 419 14.04 11.84 9.11
CA GLU A 419 15.42 11.33 9.13
C GLU A 419 16.01 11.29 10.56
N MET A 420 15.25 11.71 11.57
CA MET A 420 15.63 11.60 12.97
C MET A 420 15.66 10.14 13.42
N LYS A 421 16.45 9.83 14.44
CA LYS A 421 16.48 8.50 15.04
C LYS A 421 15.20 8.22 15.82
N LEU A 422 14.40 7.31 15.27
CA LEU A 422 13.14 6.85 15.83
C LEU A 422 13.17 5.33 16.02
N PRO A 423 12.45 4.78 16.99
CA PRO A 423 12.19 3.34 17.02
C PRO A 423 11.08 2.97 16.03
N GLY A 424 11.17 3.48 14.80
CA GLY A 424 10.20 3.36 13.72
C GLY A 424 10.51 4.29 12.58
N GLU A 425 9.59 4.33 11.63
CA GLU A 425 9.57 5.25 10.49
C GLU A 425 8.41 6.23 10.65
N ALA A 426 8.61 7.50 10.28
CA ALA A 426 7.57 8.50 10.42
C ALA A 426 7.44 9.37 9.17
N TRP A 427 6.20 9.65 8.82
CA TRP A 427 5.81 10.56 7.74
C TRP A 427 4.90 11.64 8.27
N LEU A 428 5.02 12.83 7.69
CA LEU A 428 4.11 13.94 7.94
C LEU A 428 3.61 14.47 6.59
N GLU A 429 2.32 14.35 6.37
CA GLU A 429 1.66 14.76 5.13
C GLU A 429 0.74 15.95 5.39
N PHE A 430 0.82 16.95 4.51
CA PHE A 430 -0.12 18.05 4.41
C PHE A 430 -0.76 18.00 3.04
N ARG A 431 -2.08 18.10 2.99
CA ARG A 431 -2.83 18.14 1.74
C ARG A 431 -4.05 19.04 1.87
N ILE A 432 -4.33 19.82 0.84
CA ILE A 432 -5.59 20.56 0.76
C ILE A 432 -6.60 19.68 0.02
N THR A 433 -7.74 19.45 0.64
CA THR A 433 -8.81 18.59 0.09
C THR A 433 -10.09 19.39 -0.06
N ARG A 434 -10.82 19.15 -1.16
CA ARG A 434 -12.08 19.83 -1.47
C ARG A 434 -13.25 18.82 -1.37
N LYS A 435 -13.51 18.28 -0.16
CA LYS A 435 -14.67 17.40 0.06
C LYS A 435 -15.89 18.22 0.49
N GLY A 436 -17.03 18.08 -0.21
CA GLY A 436 -18.31 18.70 0.18
C GLY A 436 -18.35 20.23 0.01
N GLY A 437 -17.64 20.79 -0.99
CA GLY A 437 -17.69 22.21 -1.33
C GLY A 437 -16.82 23.15 -0.52
N GLN A 438 -16.40 22.79 0.70
CA GLN A 438 -15.48 23.60 1.52
C GLN A 438 -14.07 23.01 1.52
N PRO A 439 -13.04 23.82 1.15
CA PRO A 439 -11.67 23.37 1.23
C PRO A 439 -11.23 23.12 2.67
N LYS A 440 -10.45 22.04 2.89
CA LYS A 440 -9.91 21.69 4.22
C LYS A 440 -8.42 21.40 4.11
N LEU A 441 -7.67 21.91 5.08
CA LEU A 441 -6.30 21.46 5.33
C LEU A 441 -6.35 20.13 6.07
N ARG A 442 -5.81 19.10 5.45
CA ARG A 442 -5.62 17.78 6.05
C ARG A 442 -4.15 17.58 6.38
N GLN A 443 -3.88 17.30 7.64
CA GLN A 443 -2.56 16.94 8.16
C GLN A 443 -2.61 15.53 8.70
N VAL A 444 -1.66 14.66 8.27
CA VAL A 444 -1.60 13.27 8.71
C VAL A 444 -0.16 12.95 9.14
N ALA A 445 0.02 12.61 10.40
CA ALA A 445 1.25 12.00 10.89
C ALA A 445 1.06 10.48 10.86
N THR A 446 1.94 9.78 10.16
CA THR A 446 1.96 8.31 10.09
C THR A 446 3.24 7.81 10.73
N PHE A 447 3.11 6.85 11.64
CA PHE A 447 4.25 6.23 12.32
C PHE A 447 4.19 4.71 12.18
N ARG A 448 5.24 4.12 11.64
CA ARG A 448 5.44 2.68 11.51
C ARG A 448 6.40 2.23 12.61
N PRO A 449 5.93 1.58 13.68
CA PRO A 449 6.78 1.21 14.82
C PRO A 449 7.73 0.07 14.48
N PHE A 450 8.94 0.10 15.04
CA PHE A 450 9.85 -1.03 15.06
C PHE A 450 9.63 -1.82 16.35
N GLY A 451 8.81 -2.86 16.28
CA GLY A 451 8.52 -3.74 17.39
C GLY A 451 7.87 -3.04 18.60
N LEU A 452 8.11 -3.60 19.79
CA LEU A 452 7.50 -3.12 21.04
C LEU A 452 7.98 -1.71 21.44
N LEU A 453 9.27 -1.43 21.28
CA LEU A 453 9.82 -0.11 21.62
C LEU A 453 9.18 1.01 20.80
N GLY A 454 8.92 0.77 19.52
CA GLY A 454 8.22 1.73 18.69
C GLY A 454 6.78 1.97 19.13
N ARG A 455 6.09 0.94 19.59
CA ARG A 455 4.72 1.07 20.11
C ARG A 455 4.67 1.83 21.42
N LEU A 456 5.56 1.54 22.34
CA LEU A 456 5.70 2.27 23.60
C LEU A 456 6.04 3.75 23.34
N TYR A 457 6.97 4.00 22.43
CA TYR A 457 7.33 5.35 22.01
C TYR A 457 6.10 6.11 21.50
N TRP A 458 5.30 5.51 20.58
CA TRP A 458 4.09 6.14 20.08
C TRP A 458 3.09 6.47 21.18
N GLY A 459 2.85 5.54 22.10
CA GLY A 459 1.96 5.76 23.26
C GLY A 459 2.41 6.94 24.12
N LEU A 460 3.72 7.09 24.35
CA LEU A 460 4.29 8.17 25.14
C LEU A 460 4.19 9.54 24.44
N ILE A 461 4.34 9.59 23.09
CA ILE A 461 4.31 10.87 22.37
C ILE A 461 2.90 11.27 21.91
N LEU A 462 1.92 10.38 21.94
CA LEU A 462 0.56 10.64 21.46
C LEU A 462 -0.11 11.87 22.12
N PRO A 463 -0.02 12.10 23.44
CA PRO A 463 -0.56 13.31 24.05
C PRO A 463 0.07 14.60 23.48
N PHE A 464 1.38 14.60 23.24
CA PHE A 464 2.10 15.73 22.63
C PHE A 464 1.66 15.97 21.20
N HIS A 465 1.47 14.89 20.41
CA HIS A 465 0.95 14.97 19.06
C HIS A 465 -0.42 15.67 19.00
N TYR A 466 -1.29 15.36 19.95
CA TYR A 466 -2.61 15.97 19.99
C TYR A 466 -2.57 17.50 20.06
N PHE A 467 -1.72 18.05 20.93
CA PHE A 467 -1.58 19.50 21.09
C PHE A 467 -0.79 20.12 19.92
N VAL A 468 0.38 19.58 19.63
CA VAL A 468 1.31 20.15 18.64
C VAL A 468 0.70 20.15 17.25
N PHE A 469 0.16 19.03 16.79
CA PHE A 469 -0.36 18.93 15.42
C PHE A 469 -1.68 19.67 15.22
N ARG A 470 -2.53 19.71 16.24
CA ARG A 470 -3.76 20.51 16.17
C ARG A 470 -3.46 22.01 16.13
N GLY A 471 -2.53 22.46 16.97
CA GLY A 471 -2.08 23.86 16.99
C GLY A 471 -1.40 24.24 15.66
N MET A 472 -0.52 23.39 15.16
CA MET A 472 0.17 23.59 13.87
C MET A 472 -0.81 23.71 12.71
N ALA A 473 -1.75 22.78 12.54
CA ALA A 473 -2.73 22.82 11.45
C ALA A 473 -3.60 24.10 11.49
N LYS A 474 -4.06 24.52 12.68
CA LYS A 474 -4.82 25.75 12.84
C LYS A 474 -4.00 27.01 12.52
N ASN A 475 -2.73 27.06 12.95
CA ASN A 475 -1.90 28.23 12.72
C ASN A 475 -1.43 28.30 11.27
N ILE A 476 -1.20 27.19 10.58
CA ILE A 476 -0.94 27.17 9.13
C ILE A 476 -2.15 27.78 8.38
N GLU A 477 -3.37 27.40 8.74
CA GLU A 477 -4.57 27.93 8.11
C GLU A 477 -4.76 29.42 8.37
N ARG A 478 -4.42 29.91 9.56
CA ARG A 478 -4.65 31.30 9.96
C ARG A 478 -3.55 32.28 9.60
N TYR A 479 -2.36 31.79 9.25
CA TYR A 479 -1.21 32.66 9.00
C TYR A 479 -1.41 33.51 7.74
N GLN A 480 -1.43 34.84 7.91
CA GLN A 480 -1.71 35.82 6.84
C GLN A 480 -0.47 36.60 6.33
N GLY A 481 0.74 36.08 6.53
CA GLY A 481 1.97 36.61 5.95
C GLY A 481 2.10 38.13 5.94
N GLY A 482 2.47 38.73 7.06
CA GLY A 482 2.72 40.17 7.15
C GLY A 482 3.05 40.57 8.60
N GLY A 483 4.31 40.87 8.87
CA GLY A 483 4.74 41.41 10.15
C GLY A 483 5.59 40.46 10.98
N GLN A 484 6.79 40.90 11.29
CA GLN A 484 7.59 40.37 12.38
C GLN A 484 6.81 40.46 13.69
N HIS A 485 6.06 39.43 14.02
CA HIS A 485 5.71 39.15 15.40
C HIS A 485 5.82 37.66 15.60
N ALA A 486 6.93 37.26 16.23
CA ALA A 486 7.01 36.02 16.95
C ALA A 486 5.81 35.97 17.90
N ILE A 487 4.90 35.04 17.68
CA ILE A 487 3.91 34.67 18.69
C ILE A 487 4.67 33.87 19.74
N GLU A 488 5.28 34.58 20.67
CA GLU A 488 5.54 34.08 22.01
C GLU A 488 4.16 33.96 22.65
N VAL A 489 3.65 32.74 22.69
CA VAL A 489 2.54 32.40 23.59
C VAL A 489 3.13 31.50 24.64
N SER A 490 3.12 32.06 25.85
CA SER A 490 3.40 31.48 27.16
C SER A 490 2.88 30.05 27.37
#